data_db14c9cd61e2c6e85939fc0656223f61
#
_entry.id   db14c9cd61e2c6e85939fc0656223f61
#
_cell.length_a   1.000
_cell.length_b   1.000
_cell.length_c   1.000
_cell.angle_alpha   90.00
_cell.angle_beta   90.00
_cell.angle_gamma   90.00
#
_symmetry.space_group_name_H-M   'P 1'
#
loop_
_entity.id
_entity.type
_entity.pdbx_description
1 polymer ?
#
loop_
_entity_poly.entity_id
_entity_poly.type
_entity_poly.pdbx_seq_one_letter_code
_entity_poly.pdbx_strand_id
1 'polypeptide(L)'
;MMVRVALFLLFAAAAFTAPAQSITLHHVHGLAYSGDGKRLMIPSHHGLAIFENGTWSKAPGPAHDYMGFTATTKHLYSSGHPAPSSGLVNPFGIIRSRDGGRTWEKLGMEGETDFHLLAAGWNTNAIYVWNPEPSSRLKSPGLHFSLNDGFSWKRGAAHGLAGKAQALAVHPDDRGVVAVATSQGLYLSRDSGERFERIAGNGQGLAAFFDLDGMHVWYGAFGSRPTLSRLSVQDGLPISVALPPLTNDAVAYIAQNPTRRLEYAIATFERSVYLSRDGGKTWSQIAAHGTAK
;
A
#
# COMPACT_ATOMS: atom_id res chain seq x y z
N MET A 1 47.74 45.28 -43.23
CA MET A 1 47.49 44.73 -41.88
C MET A 1 45.99 44.66 -41.70
N MET A 2 45.39 43.48 -41.99
CA MET A 2 43.93 43.29 -41.93
C MET A 2 43.57 42.68 -40.60
N VAL A 3 42.79 43.42 -39.80
CA VAL A 3 42.25 42.94 -38.51
C VAL A 3 40.97 42.15 -38.82
N ARG A 4 40.97 40.83 -38.50
CA ARG A 4 39.77 39.99 -38.56
C ARG A 4 39.04 40.11 -37.21
N VAL A 5 37.87 40.70 -37.21
CA VAL A 5 36.95 40.68 -36.05
C VAL A 5 36.16 39.38 -36.11
N ALA A 6 36.33 38.51 -35.11
CA ALA A 6 35.51 37.31 -34.95
C ALA A 6 34.30 37.65 -34.08
N LEU A 7 33.11 37.49 -34.68
CA LEU A 7 31.80 37.68 -34.03
C LEU A 7 31.43 36.37 -33.35
N PHE A 8 31.42 36.32 -32.00
CA PHE A 8 30.92 35.21 -31.21
C PHE A 8 29.39 35.37 -31.03
N LEU A 9 28.61 34.53 -31.69
CA LEU A 9 27.19 34.39 -31.44
C LEU A 9 26.97 33.51 -30.20
N LEU A 10 26.55 34.10 -29.09
CA LEU A 10 26.06 33.37 -27.91
C LEU A 10 24.65 32.84 -28.23
N PHE A 11 24.54 31.54 -28.40
CA PHE A 11 23.23 30.85 -28.37
C PHE A 11 22.79 30.68 -26.90
N ALA A 12 21.81 31.47 -26.47
CA ALA A 12 21.12 31.25 -25.20
C ALA A 12 20.13 30.07 -25.42
N ALA A 13 20.45 28.92 -24.85
CA ALA A 13 19.55 27.78 -24.79
C ALA A 13 18.43 28.12 -23.79
N ALA A 14 17.25 28.47 -24.27
CA ALA A 14 16.06 28.55 -23.43
C ALA A 14 15.67 27.14 -22.99
N ALA A 15 15.85 26.84 -21.72
CA ALA A 15 15.33 25.62 -21.10
C ALA A 15 13.80 25.74 -21.09
N PHE A 16 13.12 25.05 -22.00
CA PHE A 16 11.69 24.84 -21.93
C PHE A 16 11.43 23.90 -20.75
N THR A 17 11.01 24.44 -19.61
CA THR A 17 10.39 23.65 -18.55
C THR A 17 9.01 23.22 -19.02
N ALA A 18 8.88 21.95 -19.39
CA ALA A 18 7.56 21.37 -19.61
C ALA A 18 6.70 21.57 -18.35
N PRO A 19 5.43 22.00 -18.47
CA PRO A 19 4.57 22.13 -17.31
C PRO A 19 4.49 20.79 -16.59
N ALA A 20 4.70 20.78 -15.27
CA ALA A 20 4.56 19.59 -14.45
C ALA A 20 3.14 19.04 -14.63
N GLN A 21 3.02 17.82 -15.12
CA GLN A 21 1.73 17.18 -15.33
C GLN A 21 1.09 17.00 -13.95
N SER A 22 -0.04 17.64 -13.70
CA SER A 22 -0.75 17.50 -12.42
C SER A 22 -1.19 16.04 -12.25
N ILE A 23 -0.73 15.42 -11.17
CA ILE A 23 -1.14 14.06 -10.81
C ILE A 23 -2.44 14.15 -10.02
N THR A 24 -3.45 13.42 -10.46
CA THR A 24 -4.72 13.27 -9.74
C THR A 24 -4.86 11.83 -9.26
N LEU A 25 -5.05 11.66 -7.95
CA LEU A 25 -5.37 10.39 -7.32
C LEU A 25 -6.89 10.23 -7.31
N HIS A 26 -7.46 9.57 -8.33
CA HIS A 26 -8.92 9.41 -8.44
C HIS A 26 -9.49 8.51 -7.34
N HIS A 27 -8.82 7.43 -7.04
CA HIS A 27 -9.02 6.56 -5.89
C HIS A 27 -7.64 6.12 -5.39
N VAL A 28 -7.56 5.73 -4.12
CA VAL A 28 -6.33 5.20 -3.53
C VAL A 28 -6.64 3.80 -3.04
N HIS A 29 -5.91 2.80 -3.55
CA HIS A 29 -6.12 1.39 -3.25
C HIS A 29 -4.92 0.72 -2.58
N GLY A 30 -3.99 1.54 -2.09
CA GLY A 30 -2.79 1.10 -1.40
C GLY A 30 -1.79 2.22 -1.21
N LEU A 31 -0.75 1.93 -0.48
CA LEU A 31 0.36 2.83 -0.21
C LEU A 31 1.60 2.01 0.12
N ALA A 32 2.70 2.19 -0.59
CA ALA A 32 3.92 1.47 -0.31
C ALA A 32 5.16 2.25 -0.72
N TYR A 33 6.25 2.06 0.00
CA TYR A 33 7.57 2.49 -0.47
C TYR A 33 8.20 1.43 -1.36
N SER A 34 9.01 1.86 -2.33
CA SER A 34 9.93 0.97 -3.06
C SER A 34 10.97 0.37 -2.11
N GLY A 35 11.52 -0.80 -2.45
CA GLY A 35 12.49 -1.50 -1.62
C GLY A 35 13.75 -0.68 -1.29
N ASP A 36 14.13 0.28 -2.14
CA ASP A 36 15.22 1.23 -1.91
C ASP A 36 14.81 2.50 -1.13
N GLY A 37 13.53 2.62 -0.76
CA GLY A 37 12.98 3.75 0.00
C GLY A 37 12.92 5.08 -0.72
N LYS A 38 13.21 5.13 -2.03
CA LYS A 38 13.24 6.39 -2.78
C LYS A 38 11.86 6.86 -3.22
N ARG A 39 10.98 5.92 -3.56
CA ARG A 39 9.68 6.19 -4.16
C ARG A 39 8.56 5.78 -3.22
N LEU A 40 7.65 6.69 -2.94
CA LEU A 40 6.34 6.37 -2.38
C LEU A 40 5.39 6.11 -3.56
N MET A 41 4.78 4.93 -3.58
CA MET A 41 3.94 4.44 -4.67
C MET A 41 2.49 4.36 -4.21
N ILE A 42 1.59 4.90 -5.03
CA ILE A 42 0.17 5.00 -4.73
C ILE A 42 -0.61 4.49 -5.92
N PRO A 43 -1.21 3.29 -5.82
CA PRO A 43 -2.07 2.76 -6.85
C PRO A 43 -3.39 3.54 -6.91
N SER A 44 -3.85 3.76 -8.12
CA SER A 44 -5.14 4.40 -8.39
C SER A 44 -5.77 3.80 -9.66
N HIS A 45 -6.97 4.24 -10.04
CA HIS A 45 -7.67 3.76 -11.24
C HIS A 45 -6.91 3.96 -12.57
N HIS A 46 -5.85 4.76 -12.58
CA HIS A 46 -5.11 5.10 -13.79
C HIS A 46 -3.60 4.85 -13.64
N GLY A 47 -3.27 3.73 -12.99
CA GLY A 47 -1.89 3.30 -12.80
C GLY A 47 -1.30 3.69 -11.44
N LEU A 48 0.02 3.62 -11.33
CA LEU A 48 0.73 3.98 -10.11
C LEU A 48 1.18 5.44 -10.18
N ALA A 49 0.78 6.24 -9.19
CA ALA A 49 1.40 7.53 -8.91
C ALA A 49 2.65 7.31 -8.06
N ILE A 50 3.68 8.09 -8.32
CA ILE A 50 4.96 8.05 -7.61
C ILE A 50 5.26 9.44 -7.05
N PHE A 51 5.61 9.47 -5.76
CA PHE A 51 6.19 10.64 -5.11
C PHE A 51 7.66 10.33 -4.79
N GLU A 52 8.57 11.11 -5.36
CA GLU A 52 10.01 10.96 -5.21
C GLU A 52 10.68 12.34 -5.17
N ASN A 53 11.53 12.58 -4.19
CA ASN A 53 12.28 13.85 -4.03
C ASN A 53 11.39 15.11 -4.09
N GLY A 54 10.20 15.06 -3.51
CA GLY A 54 9.26 16.18 -3.49
C GLY A 54 8.47 16.36 -4.79
N THR A 55 8.59 15.47 -5.75
CA THR A 55 7.96 15.57 -7.07
C THR A 55 7.03 14.38 -7.34
N TRP A 56 5.87 14.67 -7.93
CA TRP A 56 4.93 13.68 -8.38
C TRP A 56 5.14 13.29 -9.84
N SER A 57 5.01 12.01 -10.14
CA SER A 57 5.06 11.44 -11.49
C SER A 57 4.18 10.21 -11.61
N LYS A 58 3.97 9.72 -12.83
CA LYS A 58 3.37 8.40 -13.08
C LYS A 58 4.45 7.36 -13.26
N ALA A 59 4.21 6.15 -12.76
CA ALA A 59 5.08 5.01 -13.06
C ALA A 59 5.10 4.74 -14.57
N PRO A 60 6.24 4.33 -15.13
CA PRO A 60 6.37 3.99 -16.55
C PRO A 60 5.83 2.59 -16.87
N GLY A 61 4.71 2.21 -16.32
CA GLY A 61 4.05 0.91 -16.50
C GLY A 61 2.64 1.07 -17.04
N PRO A 62 1.90 -0.05 -17.17
CA PRO A 62 0.53 -0.01 -17.65
C PRO A 62 -0.37 0.74 -16.66
N ALA A 63 -1.31 1.50 -17.19
CA ALA A 63 -2.28 2.27 -16.41
C ALA A 63 -3.47 1.41 -15.98
N HIS A 64 -3.20 0.28 -15.32
CA HIS A 64 -4.22 -0.59 -14.75
C HIS A 64 -4.88 0.05 -13.54
N ASP A 65 -6.07 -0.40 -13.21
CA ASP A 65 -6.73 -0.14 -11.94
C ASP A 65 -6.24 -1.15 -10.90
N TYR A 66 -5.22 -0.74 -10.14
CA TYR A 66 -4.58 -1.61 -9.16
C TYR A 66 -5.34 -1.57 -7.84
N MET A 67 -6.00 -2.67 -7.51
CA MET A 67 -6.59 -2.96 -6.21
C MET A 67 -5.59 -3.72 -5.33
N GLY A 68 -5.83 -3.87 -4.06
CA GLY A 68 -5.04 -4.69 -3.17
C GLY A 68 -3.54 -4.62 -3.47
N PHE A 69 -2.88 -3.51 -3.15
CA PHE A 69 -1.50 -3.24 -3.51
C PHE A 69 -0.57 -3.33 -2.31
N THR A 70 0.54 -4.03 -2.45
CA THR A 70 1.57 -4.15 -1.42
C THR A 70 2.96 -4.28 -2.02
N ALA A 71 3.98 -3.91 -1.23
CA ALA A 71 5.39 -4.05 -1.60
C ALA A 71 6.14 -4.93 -0.60
N THR A 72 7.18 -5.57 -1.09
CA THR A 72 8.21 -6.28 -0.33
C THR A 72 9.58 -5.71 -0.67
N THR A 73 10.64 -6.23 -0.08
CA THR A 73 12.01 -5.82 -0.44
C THR A 73 12.33 -5.97 -1.92
N LYS A 74 11.67 -6.90 -2.62
CA LYS A 74 12.01 -7.30 -4.00
C LYS A 74 10.87 -7.14 -4.99
N HIS A 75 9.62 -7.17 -4.54
CA HIS A 75 8.45 -7.28 -5.41
C HIS A 75 7.37 -6.27 -5.04
N LEU A 76 6.57 -5.95 -6.05
CA LEU A 76 5.23 -5.41 -5.84
C LEU A 76 4.22 -6.50 -6.15
N TYR A 77 3.17 -6.60 -5.36
CA TYR A 77 2.01 -7.46 -5.64
C TYR A 77 0.76 -6.60 -5.74
N SER A 78 -0.11 -6.97 -6.64
CA SER A 78 -1.41 -6.31 -6.79
C SER A 78 -2.45 -7.27 -7.34
N SER A 79 -3.68 -6.82 -7.29
CA SER A 79 -4.84 -7.38 -7.95
C SER A 79 -5.61 -6.25 -8.65
N GLY A 80 -6.72 -6.55 -9.33
CA GLY A 80 -7.57 -5.51 -9.89
C GLY A 80 -7.94 -5.69 -11.35
N HIS A 81 -8.10 -4.57 -12.07
CA HIS A 81 -8.65 -4.54 -13.41
C HIS A 81 -7.65 -4.02 -14.44
N PRO A 82 -7.53 -4.71 -15.58
CA PRO A 82 -6.62 -4.28 -16.65
C PRO A 82 -7.12 -3.00 -17.34
N ALA A 83 -6.18 -2.18 -17.81
CA ALA A 83 -6.51 -1.09 -18.70
C ALA A 83 -7.22 -1.62 -19.97
N PRO A 84 -8.22 -0.93 -20.52
CA PRO A 84 -9.04 -1.42 -21.64
C PRO A 84 -8.24 -1.89 -22.86
N SER A 85 -7.09 -1.26 -23.14
CA SER A 85 -6.23 -1.58 -24.29
C SER A 85 -5.17 -2.64 -24.03
N SER A 86 -5.12 -3.24 -22.83
CA SER A 86 -4.04 -4.14 -22.43
C SER A 86 -4.14 -5.55 -23.02
N GLY A 87 -5.33 -5.97 -23.45
CA GLY A 87 -5.60 -7.34 -23.92
C GLY A 87 -5.58 -8.40 -22.81
N LEU A 88 -5.52 -7.99 -21.54
CA LEU A 88 -5.57 -8.90 -20.40
C LEU A 88 -7.01 -9.26 -20.04
N VAL A 89 -7.18 -10.42 -19.41
CA VAL A 89 -8.47 -10.87 -18.86
C VAL A 89 -8.83 -10.04 -17.63
N ASN A 90 -10.09 -9.67 -17.51
CA ASN A 90 -10.62 -8.87 -16.41
C ASN A 90 -11.49 -9.72 -15.45
N PRO A 91 -11.25 -9.70 -14.14
CA PRO A 91 -10.09 -9.13 -13.44
C PRO A 91 -8.80 -9.89 -13.74
N PHE A 92 -7.62 -9.30 -13.49
CA PHE A 92 -6.37 -9.99 -13.78
C PHE A 92 -5.87 -10.95 -12.69
N GLY A 93 -6.68 -11.20 -11.65
CA GLY A 93 -6.30 -12.05 -10.54
C GLY A 93 -5.20 -11.44 -9.69
N ILE A 94 -4.15 -12.20 -9.39
CA ILE A 94 -2.95 -11.68 -8.70
C ILE A 94 -1.82 -11.52 -9.71
N ILE A 95 -1.15 -10.37 -9.62
CA ILE A 95 0.03 -10.04 -10.42
C ILE A 95 1.20 -9.61 -9.53
N ARG A 96 2.41 -9.77 -10.05
CA ARG A 96 3.66 -9.39 -9.40
C ARG A 96 4.52 -8.56 -10.34
N SER A 97 5.18 -7.53 -9.82
CA SER A 97 6.23 -6.79 -10.52
C SER A 97 7.57 -6.94 -9.81
N ARG A 98 8.66 -7.08 -10.59
CA ARG A 98 10.04 -7.15 -10.11
C ARG A 98 10.84 -5.89 -10.44
N ASP A 99 10.25 -4.97 -11.17
CA ASP A 99 10.91 -3.80 -11.75
C ASP A 99 10.23 -2.46 -11.38
N GLY A 100 9.52 -2.47 -10.25
CA GLY A 100 8.87 -1.28 -9.71
C GLY A 100 7.62 -0.85 -10.46
N GLY A 101 6.88 -1.82 -11.01
CA GLY A 101 5.59 -1.61 -11.67
C GLY A 101 5.69 -1.34 -13.17
N ARG A 102 6.87 -1.50 -13.79
CA ARG A 102 7.03 -1.35 -15.24
C ARG A 102 6.42 -2.51 -15.99
N THR A 103 6.69 -3.73 -15.54
CA THR A 103 6.12 -4.97 -16.07
C THR A 103 5.50 -5.81 -14.96
N TRP A 104 4.54 -6.64 -15.33
CA TRP A 104 3.80 -7.47 -14.39
C TRP A 104 3.70 -8.91 -14.89
N GLU A 105 3.96 -9.84 -13.98
CA GLU A 105 3.80 -11.27 -14.16
C GLU A 105 2.48 -11.74 -13.55
N LYS A 106 1.76 -12.61 -14.23
CA LYS A 106 0.53 -13.22 -13.71
C LYS A 106 0.87 -14.34 -12.73
N LEU A 107 0.21 -14.34 -11.58
CA LEU A 107 0.32 -15.40 -10.59
C LEU A 107 -0.92 -16.31 -10.53
N GLY A 108 -1.95 -16.00 -11.30
CA GLY A 108 -3.16 -16.82 -11.50
C GLY A 108 -4.46 -16.14 -11.04
N MET A 109 -5.56 -16.86 -11.22
CA MET A 109 -6.94 -16.45 -10.91
C MET A 109 -7.46 -15.31 -11.82
N GLU A 110 -6.92 -15.21 -13.05
CA GLU A 110 -7.42 -14.28 -14.05
C GLU A 110 -8.85 -14.61 -14.45
N GLY A 111 -9.69 -13.60 -14.55
CA GLY A 111 -11.12 -13.71 -14.83
C GLY A 111 -11.97 -14.16 -13.66
N GLU A 112 -11.36 -14.43 -12.49
CA GLU A 112 -12.05 -15.04 -11.37
C GLU A 112 -12.26 -14.06 -10.20
N THR A 113 -11.24 -13.25 -9.86
CA THR A 113 -11.28 -12.42 -8.66
C THR A 113 -10.37 -11.20 -8.74
N ASP A 114 -10.78 -10.13 -8.08
CA ASP A 114 -9.96 -8.98 -7.72
C ASP A 114 -9.85 -8.90 -6.19
N PHE A 115 -8.66 -9.03 -5.67
CA PHE A 115 -8.45 -8.98 -4.23
C PHE A 115 -8.24 -7.53 -3.76
N HIS A 116 -9.26 -6.94 -3.14
CA HIS A 116 -9.17 -5.64 -2.50
C HIS A 116 -8.31 -5.66 -1.24
N LEU A 117 -8.35 -6.78 -0.49
CA LEU A 117 -7.51 -6.98 0.69
C LEU A 117 -6.40 -7.98 0.33
N LEU A 118 -5.22 -7.44 0.11
CA LEU A 118 -4.01 -8.16 -0.21
C LEU A 118 -2.84 -7.53 0.55
N ALA A 119 -2.06 -8.34 1.25
CA ALA A 119 -0.86 -7.91 1.96
C ALA A 119 0.26 -8.94 1.79
N ALA A 120 1.51 -8.49 1.88
CA ALA A 120 2.66 -9.39 1.85
C ALA A 120 3.68 -9.04 2.94
N GLY A 121 4.36 -10.07 3.45
CA GLY A 121 5.44 -9.90 4.41
C GLY A 121 6.68 -9.30 3.74
N TRP A 122 7.19 -8.21 4.29
CA TRP A 122 8.24 -7.39 3.69
C TRP A 122 9.49 -8.19 3.29
N ASN A 123 10.00 -9.04 4.17
CA ASN A 123 11.20 -9.85 3.94
C ASN A 123 10.88 -11.29 3.50
N THR A 124 9.65 -11.76 3.75
CA THR A 124 9.27 -13.16 3.55
C THR A 124 8.58 -13.44 2.22
N ASN A 125 8.01 -12.41 1.57
CA ASN A 125 7.12 -12.51 0.40
C ASN A 125 5.89 -13.43 0.63
N ALA A 126 5.53 -13.74 1.87
CA ALA A 126 4.28 -14.43 2.15
C ALA A 126 3.10 -13.54 1.77
N ILE A 127 2.20 -14.04 0.95
CA ILE A 127 1.05 -13.28 0.44
C ILE A 127 -0.19 -13.74 1.20
N TYR A 128 -0.96 -12.79 1.72
CA TYR A 128 -2.27 -13.01 2.32
C TYR A 128 -3.33 -12.23 1.55
N VAL A 129 -4.47 -12.88 1.33
CA VAL A 129 -5.64 -12.29 0.67
C VAL A 129 -6.91 -12.61 1.44
N TRP A 130 -7.86 -11.69 1.40
CA TRP A 130 -9.25 -11.99 1.78
C TRP A 130 -10.02 -12.34 0.52
N ASN A 131 -10.35 -13.63 0.36
CA ASN A 131 -11.10 -14.12 -0.78
C ASN A 131 -12.60 -13.81 -0.60
N PRO A 132 -13.23 -13.01 -1.46
CA PRO A 132 -14.64 -12.70 -1.33
C PRO A 132 -15.54 -13.90 -1.72
N GLU A 133 -15.14 -14.64 -2.76
CA GLU A 133 -15.92 -15.72 -3.37
C GLU A 133 -15.03 -16.89 -3.80
N PRO A 134 -15.56 -18.12 -3.91
CA PRO A 134 -14.80 -19.26 -4.42
C PRO A 134 -14.23 -19.03 -5.81
N SER A 135 -13.00 -19.47 -6.02
CA SER A 135 -12.29 -19.44 -7.31
C SER A 135 -11.68 -20.81 -7.65
N SER A 136 -11.00 -20.92 -8.78
CA SER A 136 -10.35 -22.18 -9.19
C SER A 136 -9.32 -22.67 -8.18
N ARG A 137 -8.62 -21.78 -7.48
CA ARG A 137 -7.58 -22.09 -6.50
C ARG A 137 -8.03 -21.91 -5.05
N LEU A 138 -8.94 -20.98 -4.77
CA LEU A 138 -9.44 -20.66 -3.43
C LEU A 138 -10.91 -21.12 -3.31
N LYS A 139 -11.12 -22.33 -2.80
CA LYS A 139 -12.43 -23.02 -2.84
C LYS A 139 -13.49 -22.46 -1.88
N SER A 140 -13.13 -21.48 -1.05
CA SER A 140 -14.05 -20.89 -0.06
C SER A 140 -13.75 -19.41 0.15
N PRO A 141 -14.73 -18.61 0.60
CA PRO A 141 -14.48 -17.26 1.09
C PRO A 141 -13.58 -17.25 2.34
N GLY A 142 -12.98 -16.09 2.63
CA GLY A 142 -12.23 -15.83 3.84
C GLY A 142 -10.72 -15.70 3.61
N LEU A 143 -9.94 -15.83 4.69
CA LEU A 143 -8.50 -15.63 4.66
C LEU A 143 -7.79 -16.80 3.96
N HIS A 144 -6.95 -16.46 2.99
CA HIS A 144 -6.04 -17.41 2.35
C HIS A 144 -4.64 -16.83 2.30
N PHE A 145 -3.64 -17.73 2.26
CA PHE A 145 -2.24 -17.33 2.16
C PHE A 145 -1.43 -18.27 1.27
N SER A 146 -0.38 -17.70 0.70
CA SER A 146 0.66 -18.40 -0.05
C SER A 146 2.03 -18.08 0.53
N LEU A 147 2.87 -19.10 0.71
CA LEU A 147 4.26 -18.95 1.19
C LEU A 147 5.28 -19.14 0.05
N ASN A 148 4.81 -19.23 -1.19
CA ASN A 148 5.60 -19.53 -2.37
C ASN A 148 5.12 -18.75 -3.61
N ASP A 149 4.96 -17.42 -3.44
CA ASP A 149 4.63 -16.49 -4.52
C ASP A 149 3.33 -16.83 -5.29
N GLY A 150 2.31 -17.33 -4.59
CA GLY A 150 1.04 -17.68 -5.21
C GLY A 150 1.00 -19.02 -5.94
N PHE A 151 2.09 -19.83 -5.89
CA PHE A 151 2.10 -21.15 -6.51
C PHE A 151 1.10 -22.11 -5.84
N SER A 152 1.06 -22.12 -4.51
CA SER A 152 0.06 -22.87 -3.75
C SER A 152 -0.56 -22.01 -2.66
N TRP A 153 -1.82 -22.30 -2.34
CA TRP A 153 -2.61 -21.56 -1.38
C TRP A 153 -3.12 -22.46 -0.27
N LYS A 154 -3.19 -21.91 0.93
CA LYS A 154 -3.82 -22.52 2.10
C LYS A 154 -4.86 -21.56 2.65
N ARG A 155 -5.89 -22.11 3.30
CA ARG A 155 -6.89 -21.33 4.02
C ARG A 155 -6.48 -21.19 5.49
N GLY A 156 -6.60 -20.00 6.05
CA GLY A 156 -6.63 -19.79 7.50
C GLY A 156 -8.05 -19.94 8.00
N ALA A 157 -8.26 -20.73 9.05
CA ALA A 157 -9.61 -21.00 9.57
C ALA A 157 -10.27 -19.76 10.20
N ALA A 158 -9.47 -18.76 10.58
CA ALA A 158 -9.88 -17.48 11.16
C ALA A 158 -10.74 -17.63 12.45
N HIS A 159 -10.49 -18.68 13.25
CA HIS A 159 -11.16 -18.85 14.55
C HIS A 159 -10.93 -17.64 15.45
N GLY A 160 -11.98 -17.11 16.05
CA GLY A 160 -11.92 -15.94 16.93
C GLY A 160 -11.93 -14.59 16.22
N LEU A 161 -11.80 -14.55 14.87
CA LEU A 161 -11.97 -13.33 14.11
C LEU A 161 -13.44 -12.93 14.05
N ALA A 162 -13.75 -11.66 14.36
CA ALA A 162 -15.10 -11.14 14.33
C ALA A 162 -15.18 -9.82 13.55
N GLY A 163 -16.35 -9.59 12.93
CA GLY A 163 -16.61 -8.42 12.10
C GLY A 163 -16.17 -8.60 10.65
N LYS A 164 -16.47 -7.59 9.83
CA LYS A 164 -16.07 -7.55 8.41
C LYS A 164 -14.61 -7.12 8.30
N ALA A 165 -13.77 -7.88 7.62
CA ALA A 165 -12.39 -7.51 7.34
C ALA A 165 -12.33 -6.22 6.50
N GLN A 166 -11.43 -5.31 6.88
CA GLN A 166 -11.24 -4.00 6.26
C GLN A 166 -9.79 -3.79 5.80
N ALA A 167 -8.80 -4.33 6.52
CA ALA A 167 -7.40 -4.27 6.15
C ALA A 167 -6.65 -5.51 6.62
N LEU A 168 -5.60 -5.87 5.88
CA LEU A 168 -4.65 -6.93 6.20
C LEU A 168 -3.26 -6.34 6.35
N ALA A 169 -2.49 -6.87 7.30
CA ALA A 169 -1.06 -6.61 7.41
C ALA A 169 -0.33 -7.91 7.74
N VAL A 170 0.82 -8.13 7.12
CA VAL A 170 1.68 -9.31 7.36
C VAL A 170 2.96 -8.86 8.02
N HIS A 171 3.38 -9.57 9.05
CA HIS A 171 4.63 -9.29 9.76
C HIS A 171 5.83 -9.35 8.78
N PRO A 172 6.78 -8.40 8.87
CA PRO A 172 7.87 -8.33 7.91
C PRO A 172 8.73 -9.59 7.83
N ASP A 173 9.03 -10.21 8.97
CA ASP A 173 9.98 -11.32 9.09
C ASP A 173 9.33 -12.66 9.44
N ASP A 174 8.14 -12.66 10.01
CA ASP A 174 7.41 -13.89 10.36
C ASP A 174 6.19 -14.07 9.45
N ARG A 175 6.30 -15.03 8.53
CA ARG A 175 5.24 -15.36 7.56
C ARG A 175 3.96 -15.91 8.19
N GLY A 176 4.00 -16.34 9.45
CA GLY A 176 2.85 -16.86 10.19
C GLY A 176 2.09 -15.80 10.99
N VAL A 177 2.65 -14.60 11.13
CA VAL A 177 2.04 -13.52 11.89
C VAL A 177 1.30 -12.56 10.95
N VAL A 178 -0.01 -12.44 11.15
CA VAL A 178 -0.90 -11.59 10.33
C VAL A 178 -1.88 -10.83 11.22
N ALA A 179 -2.09 -9.57 10.92
CA ALA A 179 -3.09 -8.73 11.56
C ALA A 179 -4.25 -8.45 10.59
N VAL A 180 -5.46 -8.44 11.13
CA VAL A 180 -6.69 -8.10 10.40
C VAL A 180 -7.42 -7.00 11.15
N ALA A 181 -7.54 -5.83 10.54
CA ALA A 181 -8.46 -4.81 11.00
C ALA A 181 -9.87 -5.14 10.49
N THR A 182 -10.84 -5.12 11.41
CA THR A 182 -12.24 -5.45 11.11
C THR A 182 -13.18 -4.35 11.61
N SER A 183 -14.45 -4.45 11.26
CA SER A 183 -15.48 -3.57 11.82
C SER A 183 -15.64 -3.66 13.34
N GLN A 184 -14.95 -4.60 14.02
CA GLN A 184 -15.01 -4.81 15.47
C GLN A 184 -13.66 -4.63 16.18
N GLY A 185 -12.60 -4.21 15.46
CA GLY A 185 -11.31 -3.97 16.06
C GLY A 185 -10.13 -4.53 15.27
N LEU A 186 -8.98 -4.62 15.91
CA LEU A 186 -7.76 -5.22 15.38
C LEU A 186 -7.54 -6.60 16.00
N TYR A 187 -7.31 -7.56 15.14
CA TYR A 187 -7.06 -8.95 15.51
C TYR A 187 -5.68 -9.39 15.01
N LEU A 188 -4.99 -10.18 15.81
CA LEU A 188 -3.67 -10.72 15.51
C LEU A 188 -3.71 -12.24 15.53
N SER A 189 -3.13 -12.86 14.51
CA SER A 189 -2.83 -14.30 14.46
C SER A 189 -1.32 -14.51 14.43
N ARG A 190 -0.87 -15.60 15.07
CA ARG A 190 0.53 -16.03 15.06
C ARG A 190 0.71 -17.44 14.45
N ASP A 191 -0.34 -17.97 13.84
CA ASP A 191 -0.41 -19.33 13.28
C ASP A 191 -0.99 -19.34 11.86
N SER A 192 -0.60 -18.35 11.06
CA SER A 192 -1.01 -18.20 9.65
C SER A 192 -2.52 -18.00 9.44
N GLY A 193 -3.18 -17.38 10.43
CA GLY A 193 -4.61 -17.09 10.33
C GLY A 193 -5.52 -18.22 10.80
N GLU A 194 -4.99 -19.25 11.47
CA GLU A 194 -5.83 -20.31 12.05
C GLU A 194 -6.65 -19.77 13.22
N ARG A 195 -6.00 -19.01 14.15
CA ARG A 195 -6.65 -18.39 15.30
C ARG A 195 -6.29 -16.93 15.40
N PHE A 196 -7.27 -16.13 15.76
CA PHE A 196 -7.12 -14.70 15.99
C PHE A 196 -7.47 -14.32 17.42
N GLU A 197 -6.66 -13.44 17.96
CA GLU A 197 -6.87 -12.78 19.23
C GLU A 197 -7.12 -11.29 18.99
N ARG A 198 -8.15 -10.72 19.63
CA ARG A 198 -8.42 -9.28 19.52
C ARG A 198 -7.45 -8.51 20.40
N ILE A 199 -6.62 -7.67 19.79
CA ILE A 199 -5.62 -6.85 20.49
C ILE A 199 -6.02 -5.37 20.60
N ALA A 200 -7.00 -4.90 19.83
CA ALA A 200 -7.63 -3.59 20.01
C ALA A 200 -9.10 -3.63 19.61
N GLY A 201 -9.95 -2.81 20.24
CA GLY A 201 -11.39 -2.84 20.05
C GLY A 201 -12.11 -1.49 20.10
N ASN A 202 -11.38 -0.37 20.02
CA ASN A 202 -11.95 0.96 20.18
C ASN A 202 -12.46 1.56 18.86
N GLY A 203 -13.51 0.96 18.28
CA GLY A 203 -14.13 1.42 17.06
C GLY A 203 -13.89 0.49 15.86
N GLN A 204 -14.38 0.91 14.70
CA GLN A 204 -14.19 0.21 13.45
C GLN A 204 -12.74 0.34 13.00
N GLY A 205 -12.04 -0.78 12.83
CA GLY A 205 -10.71 -0.82 12.26
C GLY A 205 -10.74 -0.61 10.76
N LEU A 206 -9.91 0.30 10.27
CA LEU A 206 -9.87 0.73 8.88
C LEU A 206 -8.53 0.48 8.20
N ALA A 207 -7.43 0.56 8.95
CA ALA A 207 -6.08 0.38 8.46
C ALA A 207 -5.24 -0.48 9.42
N ALA A 208 -4.35 -1.28 8.87
CA ALA A 208 -3.35 -2.03 9.62
C ALA A 208 -2.02 -2.05 8.84
N PHE A 209 -0.90 -1.93 9.54
CA PHE A 209 0.43 -1.99 8.97
C PHE A 209 1.45 -2.39 10.06
N PHE A 210 2.33 -3.36 9.77
CA PHE A 210 3.44 -3.67 10.67
C PHE A 210 4.60 -2.72 10.42
N ASP A 211 5.21 -2.21 11.49
CA ASP A 211 6.53 -1.62 11.40
C ASP A 211 7.51 -2.62 10.79
N LEU A 212 8.46 -2.14 9.98
CA LEU A 212 9.40 -3.01 9.27
C LEU A 212 10.44 -3.67 10.20
N ASP A 213 10.45 -3.31 11.50
CA ASP A 213 11.19 -4.04 12.53
C ASP A 213 10.36 -5.16 13.20
N GLY A 214 9.09 -5.28 12.84
CA GLY A 214 8.19 -6.29 13.35
C GLY A 214 7.71 -6.08 14.80
N MET A 215 8.16 -5.03 15.48
CA MET A 215 7.85 -4.86 16.90
C MET A 215 6.46 -4.28 17.18
N HIS A 216 5.91 -3.55 16.23
CA HIS A 216 4.61 -2.90 16.38
C HIS A 216 3.72 -3.09 15.17
N VAL A 217 2.41 -3.05 15.40
CA VAL A 217 1.39 -2.92 14.36
C VAL A 217 0.69 -1.57 14.50
N TRP A 218 0.65 -0.81 13.41
CA TRP A 218 -0.13 0.42 13.31
C TRP A 218 -1.58 0.06 13.06
N TYR A 219 -2.48 0.80 13.70
CA TYR A 219 -3.90 0.61 13.64
C TYR A 219 -4.64 1.93 13.48
N GLY A 220 -5.23 2.11 12.31
CA GLY A 220 -6.17 3.20 12.03
C GLY A 220 -7.59 2.75 12.34
N ALA A 221 -8.32 3.52 13.12
CA ALA A 221 -9.70 3.21 13.48
C ALA A 221 -10.61 4.44 13.46
N PHE A 222 -11.90 4.19 13.39
CA PHE A 222 -12.93 5.21 13.48
C PHE A 222 -14.01 4.81 14.51
N GLY A 223 -14.24 5.68 15.46
CA GLY A 223 -15.34 5.61 16.41
C GLY A 223 -16.17 6.88 16.32
N SER A 224 -16.18 7.70 17.36
CA SER A 224 -16.70 9.07 17.30
C SER A 224 -15.80 10.04 16.50
N ARG A 225 -14.52 9.65 16.34
CA ARG A 225 -13.49 10.39 15.59
C ARG A 225 -12.43 9.40 15.06
N PRO A 226 -11.64 9.80 14.04
CA PRO A 226 -10.52 8.99 13.60
C PRO A 226 -9.44 8.91 14.69
N THR A 227 -8.79 7.75 14.78
CA THR A 227 -7.65 7.51 15.67
C THR A 227 -6.56 6.76 14.94
N LEU A 228 -5.32 6.93 15.37
CA LEU A 228 -4.17 6.19 14.90
C LEU A 228 -3.34 5.77 16.11
N SER A 229 -2.97 4.50 16.17
CA SER A 229 -2.18 3.92 17.27
C SER A 229 -1.13 2.98 16.74
N ARG A 230 -0.03 2.83 17.48
CA ARG A 230 0.94 1.74 17.33
C ARG A 230 0.76 0.81 18.52
N LEU A 231 0.56 -0.48 18.25
CA LEU A 231 0.41 -1.49 19.31
C LEU A 231 1.62 -2.41 19.29
N SER A 232 2.18 -2.68 20.44
CA SER A 232 3.22 -3.70 20.58
C SER A 232 2.69 -5.06 20.14
N VAL A 233 3.44 -5.75 19.29
CA VAL A 233 3.10 -7.11 18.83
C VAL A 233 3.17 -8.12 19.99
N GLN A 234 4.00 -7.85 20.98
CA GLN A 234 4.23 -8.75 22.12
C GLN A 234 3.08 -8.73 23.12
N ASP A 235 2.62 -7.56 23.53
CA ASP A 235 1.68 -7.37 24.65
C ASP A 235 0.43 -6.53 24.30
N GLY A 236 0.33 -6.05 23.06
CA GLY A 236 -0.82 -5.27 22.58
C GLY A 236 -0.90 -3.86 23.18
N LEU A 237 0.11 -3.38 23.91
CA LEU A 237 0.07 -2.06 24.52
C LEU A 237 0.04 -0.95 23.47
N PRO A 238 -0.97 -0.05 23.49
CA PRO A 238 -1.12 0.98 22.48
C PRO A 238 -0.30 2.23 22.79
N ILE A 239 0.32 2.78 21.78
CA ILE A 239 0.91 4.12 21.76
C ILE A 239 0.07 4.97 20.82
N SER A 240 -0.54 6.06 21.31
CA SER A 240 -1.30 6.98 20.47
C SER A 240 -0.37 7.73 19.51
N VAL A 241 -0.76 7.83 18.25
CA VAL A 241 -0.05 8.58 17.22
C VAL A 241 -0.88 9.82 16.85
N ALA A 242 -0.21 10.97 16.77
CA ALA A 242 -0.87 12.20 16.36
C ALA A 242 -1.38 12.06 14.91
N LEU A 243 -2.60 12.54 14.64
CA LEU A 243 -3.14 12.64 13.29
C LEU A 243 -3.00 14.07 12.77
N PRO A 244 -2.83 14.26 11.45
CA PRO A 244 -3.08 15.56 10.85
C PRO A 244 -4.56 15.92 11.03
N PRO A 245 -4.97 17.20 10.87
CA PRO A 245 -6.38 17.57 10.90
C PRO A 245 -7.16 16.79 9.82
N LEU A 246 -8.05 15.89 10.25
CA LEU A 246 -8.94 15.11 9.39
C LEU A 246 -10.38 15.49 9.71
N THR A 247 -11.08 16.08 8.72
CA THR A 247 -12.50 16.43 8.85
C THR A 247 -13.32 15.45 8.02
N ASN A 248 -14.16 14.66 8.68
CA ASN A 248 -14.98 13.60 8.04
C ASN A 248 -14.14 12.61 7.21
N ASP A 249 -12.93 12.31 7.67
CA ASP A 249 -11.96 11.49 6.96
C ASP A 249 -11.22 10.57 7.96
N ALA A 250 -10.59 9.52 7.47
CA ALA A 250 -9.83 8.58 8.29
C ALA A 250 -8.65 7.98 7.51
N VAL A 251 -7.67 7.42 8.24
CA VAL A 251 -6.54 6.71 7.64
C VAL A 251 -7.01 5.42 6.99
N ALA A 252 -6.73 5.26 5.71
CA ALA A 252 -7.01 4.06 4.93
C ALA A 252 -5.77 3.18 4.72
N TYR A 253 -4.59 3.81 4.53
CA TYR A 253 -3.33 3.10 4.26
C TYR A 253 -2.17 3.74 5.00
N ILE A 254 -1.18 2.92 5.36
CA ILE A 254 0.01 3.31 6.09
C ILE A 254 1.21 2.62 5.45
N ALA A 255 2.33 3.33 5.31
CA ALA A 255 3.59 2.77 4.83
C ALA A 255 4.77 3.37 5.59
N GLN A 256 5.81 2.58 5.82
CA GLN A 256 7.08 3.01 6.40
C GLN A 256 8.19 2.96 5.35
N ASN A 257 9.07 3.95 5.36
CA ASN A 257 10.25 3.97 4.51
C ASN A 257 11.29 2.95 5.00
N PRO A 258 11.72 1.99 4.17
CA PRO A 258 12.63 0.93 4.62
C PRO A 258 14.05 1.42 4.92
N THR A 259 14.46 2.56 4.37
CA THR A 259 15.79 3.14 4.58
C THR A 259 15.80 4.30 5.57
N ARG A 260 14.65 4.89 5.85
CA ARG A 260 14.44 5.98 6.83
C ARG A 260 13.37 5.58 7.83
N ARG A 261 13.75 4.87 8.88
CA ARG A 261 12.84 4.21 9.84
C ARG A 261 11.80 5.13 10.50
N LEU A 262 12.08 6.43 10.61
CA LEU A 262 11.14 7.41 11.16
C LEU A 262 10.27 8.09 10.09
N GLU A 263 10.44 7.74 8.82
CA GLU A 263 9.63 8.26 7.75
C GLU A 263 8.44 7.33 7.47
N TYR A 264 7.24 7.88 7.64
CA TYR A 264 5.97 7.22 7.39
C TYR A 264 5.13 8.03 6.43
N ALA A 265 4.31 7.35 5.67
CA ALA A 265 3.26 7.96 4.89
C ALA A 265 1.90 7.39 5.30
N ILE A 266 0.87 8.22 5.27
CA ILE A 266 -0.52 7.79 5.38
C ILE A 266 -1.32 8.32 4.21
N ALA A 267 -2.27 7.51 3.74
CA ALA A 267 -3.28 7.95 2.80
C ALA A 267 -4.67 7.79 3.45
N THR A 268 -5.58 8.71 3.15
CA THR A 268 -6.92 8.76 3.75
C THR A 268 -8.00 8.34 2.74
N PHE A 269 -9.21 8.08 3.23
CA PHE A 269 -10.36 7.76 2.37
C PHE A 269 -10.72 8.92 1.43
N GLU A 270 -10.53 10.17 1.87
CA GLU A 270 -10.71 11.37 1.05
C GLU A 270 -9.50 11.68 0.15
N ARG A 271 -8.60 10.69 -0.06
CA ARG A 271 -7.46 10.75 -0.98
C ARG A 271 -6.44 11.84 -0.64
N SER A 272 -6.36 12.24 0.61
CA SER A 272 -5.26 13.06 1.10
C SER A 272 -4.08 12.17 1.46
N VAL A 273 -2.87 12.63 1.16
CA VAL A 273 -1.64 11.90 1.49
C VAL A 273 -0.74 12.79 2.33
N TYR A 274 -0.25 12.22 3.42
CA TYR A 274 0.62 12.91 4.36
C TYR A 274 1.90 12.14 4.58
N LEU A 275 2.99 12.88 4.80
CA LEU A 275 4.32 12.37 5.08
C LEU A 275 4.77 12.84 6.46
N SER A 276 5.26 11.91 7.29
CA SER A 276 5.95 12.18 8.54
C SER A 276 7.41 11.77 8.41
N ARG A 277 8.33 12.53 9.01
CA ARG A 277 9.76 12.20 9.08
C ARG A 277 10.27 12.04 10.51
N ASP A 278 9.37 12.02 11.47
CA ASP A 278 9.65 12.02 12.91
C ASP A 278 8.88 10.93 13.69
N GLY A 279 8.51 9.86 12.97
CA GLY A 279 7.83 8.72 13.57
C GLY A 279 6.34 8.94 13.84
N GLY A 280 5.68 9.81 13.07
CA GLY A 280 4.25 10.11 13.21
C GLY A 280 3.94 11.21 14.22
N LYS A 281 4.94 11.98 14.69
CA LYS A 281 4.70 13.11 15.60
C LYS A 281 4.13 14.31 14.86
N THR A 282 4.64 14.58 13.65
CA THR A 282 4.14 15.63 12.76
C THR A 282 3.92 15.11 11.34
N TRP A 283 3.02 15.75 10.59
CA TRP A 283 2.62 15.35 9.25
C TRP A 283 2.60 16.54 8.30
N SER A 284 3.20 16.37 7.13
CA SER A 284 3.15 17.31 6.01
C SER A 284 2.27 16.76 4.90
N GLN A 285 1.29 17.53 4.44
CA GLN A 285 0.39 17.12 3.37
C GLN A 285 1.08 17.25 2.01
N ILE A 286 1.16 16.15 1.28
CA ILE A 286 1.75 16.07 -0.07
C ILE A 286 0.72 15.89 -1.18
N ALA A 287 -0.51 15.47 -0.84
CA ALA A 287 -1.67 15.54 -1.72
C ALA A 287 -2.92 15.87 -0.91
N ALA A 288 -3.84 16.65 -1.48
CA ALA A 288 -5.09 17.06 -0.86
C ALA A 288 -6.27 16.63 -1.73
N HIS A 289 -7.18 15.81 -1.17
CA HIS A 289 -8.38 15.32 -1.86
C HIS A 289 -8.10 14.80 -3.28
N GLY A 290 -7.02 14.05 -3.42
CA GLY A 290 -6.59 13.49 -4.69
C GLY A 290 -5.77 14.41 -5.59
N THR A 291 -5.55 15.66 -5.22
CA THR A 291 -4.71 16.60 -5.98
C THR A 291 -3.30 16.63 -5.40
N ALA A 292 -2.31 16.32 -6.20
CA ALA A 292 -0.89 16.43 -5.87
C ALA A 292 -0.51 17.89 -5.55
N LYS A 293 0.34 18.08 -4.54
CA LYS A 293 0.88 19.39 -4.14
C LYS A 293 2.31 19.55 -4.55
#